data_b95ade3e820755a157ce778cb4dc5023
#
_entry.id   b95ade3e820755a157ce778cb4dc5023
#
_cell.length_a   1.000
_cell.length_b   1.000
_cell.length_c   1.000
_cell.angle_alpha   90.00
_cell.angle_beta   90.00
_cell.angle_gamma   90.00
#
_symmetry.space_group_name_H-M   'P 1'
#
loop_
_entity.id
_entity.type
_entity.pdbx_description
1 polymer ?
#
loop_
_entity_poly.entity_id
_entity_poly.type
_entity_poly.pdbx_seq_one_letter_code
_entity_poly.pdbx_strand_id
1 'polypeptide(L)'
;AGPHVESTGKISAFRLINVAGAYWRGDENRPMLQRIYGTAWESQDSLEKHLNRLEEARKRDHRTLGRELDLFSVHEETGPGLIIWHPKGARIRNLFEDFWRDEHYNRGYDLVYTPNIGRANLWQTSGHLEYFKESMFAPSETDGQDYYLKPMNCPFHIMYYRSTLRSYRDLPMRIGELGTVYRYERGGTLHGMLRVRGFTQDDAHIFCRPDQIEDEINEVLDLTFDLLNAFGFEEFTFNLSTRPEKAVGSNQQWDLAEDSLKKTLEDR
;
A
#
# COMPACT_ATOMS: atom_id res chain seq x y z
N ALA A 1 20.20 19.94 -4.71
CA ALA A 1 21.52 19.81 -5.32
C ALA A 1 22.51 19.47 -4.21
N GLY A 2 23.18 18.32 -4.32
CA GLY A 2 24.22 17.89 -3.40
C GLY A 2 25.62 18.37 -3.85
N PRO A 3 26.67 18.04 -3.09
CA PRO A 3 28.03 18.35 -3.48
C PRO A 3 28.40 17.64 -4.78
N HIS A 4 29.21 18.28 -5.60
CA HIS A 4 29.73 17.73 -6.83
C HIS A 4 31.14 17.14 -6.62
N VAL A 5 31.45 16.06 -7.35
CA VAL A 5 32.83 15.56 -7.42
C VAL A 5 33.69 16.52 -8.23
N GLU A 6 34.95 16.70 -7.85
CA GLU A 6 35.90 17.60 -8.53
C GLU A 6 36.20 17.19 -9.97
N SER A 7 36.17 15.89 -10.25
CA SER A 7 36.43 15.32 -11.57
C SER A 7 35.68 14.01 -11.76
N THR A 8 35.16 13.78 -12.96
CA THR A 8 34.55 12.49 -13.37
C THR A 8 35.54 11.33 -13.31
N GLY A 9 36.85 11.61 -13.39
CA GLY A 9 37.89 10.60 -13.20
C GLY A 9 37.96 9.98 -11.81
N LYS A 10 37.28 10.58 -10.80
CA LYS A 10 37.14 10.00 -9.46
C LYS A 10 36.03 8.96 -9.37
N ILE A 11 35.21 8.80 -10.41
CA ILE A 11 34.14 7.81 -10.48
C ILE A 11 34.70 6.56 -11.16
N SER A 12 35.14 5.61 -10.35
CA SER A 12 35.85 4.40 -10.81
C SER A 12 34.91 3.29 -11.30
N ALA A 13 33.75 3.16 -10.68
CA ALA A 13 32.78 2.11 -10.98
C ALA A 13 31.45 2.72 -11.37
N PHE A 14 31.10 2.71 -12.66
CA PHE A 14 29.81 3.20 -13.14
C PHE A 14 29.31 2.36 -14.32
N ARG A 15 28.00 2.39 -14.55
CA ARG A 15 27.32 1.77 -15.68
C ARG A 15 26.19 2.64 -16.19
N LEU A 16 26.10 2.81 -17.50
CA LEU A 16 24.91 3.34 -18.15
C LEU A 16 23.88 2.22 -18.29
N ILE A 17 22.65 2.44 -17.79
CA ILE A 17 21.64 1.39 -17.67
C ILE A 17 20.59 1.52 -18.76
N ASN A 18 20.11 2.73 -19.06
CA ASN A 18 19.00 2.94 -19.97
C ASN A 18 19.01 4.35 -20.58
N VAL A 19 18.27 4.50 -21.69
CA VAL A 19 17.98 5.79 -22.32
C VAL A 19 16.47 5.90 -22.52
N ALA A 20 15.89 7.04 -22.20
CA ALA A 20 14.48 7.32 -22.41
C ALA A 20 14.26 8.76 -22.88
N GLY A 21 13.17 9.00 -23.60
CA GLY A 21 12.70 10.37 -23.89
C GLY A 21 12.23 11.06 -22.60
N ALA A 22 12.52 12.33 -22.46
CA ALA A 22 12.02 13.15 -21.35
C ALA A 22 11.85 14.60 -21.81
N TYR A 23 10.70 15.19 -21.52
CA TYR A 23 10.50 16.61 -21.75
C TYR A 23 11.35 17.46 -20.79
N TRP A 24 11.90 18.56 -21.30
CA TRP A 24 12.70 19.46 -20.49
C TRP A 24 11.89 19.99 -19.30
N ARG A 25 12.39 19.72 -18.09
CA ARG A 25 11.76 20.06 -16.81
C ARG A 25 10.37 19.42 -16.60
N GLY A 26 10.06 18.31 -17.30
CA GLY A 26 8.78 17.61 -17.16
C GLY A 26 7.59 18.30 -17.83
N ASP A 27 7.82 19.29 -18.65
CA ASP A 27 6.80 20.07 -19.33
C ASP A 27 6.66 19.57 -20.79
N GLU A 28 5.52 18.98 -21.14
CA GLU A 28 5.23 18.40 -22.45
C GLU A 28 5.23 19.41 -23.61
N ASN A 29 5.10 20.71 -23.31
CA ASN A 29 5.19 21.79 -24.29
C ASN A 29 6.63 22.20 -24.60
N ARG A 30 7.62 21.61 -23.96
CA ARG A 30 9.04 21.87 -24.16
C ARG A 30 9.70 20.79 -25.00
N PRO A 31 10.93 21.06 -25.53
CA PRO A 31 11.64 20.06 -26.32
C PRO A 31 11.82 18.74 -25.61
N MET A 32 11.56 17.64 -26.32
CA MET A 32 11.89 16.31 -25.87
C MET A 32 13.39 16.08 -25.98
N LEU A 33 14.00 15.66 -24.89
CA LEU A 33 15.42 15.34 -24.78
C LEU A 33 15.59 13.83 -24.54
N GLN A 34 16.81 13.35 -24.73
CA GLN A 34 17.20 12.01 -24.27
C GLN A 34 17.71 12.10 -22.84
N ARG A 35 17.12 11.29 -21.96
CA ARG A 35 17.59 11.12 -20.59
C ARG A 35 18.36 9.80 -20.49
N ILE A 36 19.63 9.94 -20.13
CA ILE A 36 20.50 8.79 -19.93
C ILE A 36 20.50 8.45 -18.43
N TYR A 37 20.18 7.21 -18.10
CA TYR A 37 20.20 6.69 -16.74
C TYR A 37 21.47 5.89 -16.52
N GLY A 38 22.09 6.08 -15.38
CA GLY A 38 23.28 5.36 -14.97
C GLY A 38 23.34 5.22 -13.46
N THR A 39 24.25 4.36 -13.00
CA THR A 39 24.56 4.19 -11.58
C THR A 39 26.08 4.25 -11.38
N ALA A 40 26.51 4.71 -10.22
CA ALA A 40 27.92 4.75 -9.83
C ALA A 40 28.06 4.25 -8.38
N TRP A 41 29.13 3.54 -8.14
CA TRP A 41 29.41 2.85 -6.87
C TRP A 41 30.84 3.08 -6.44
N GLU A 42 31.12 2.85 -5.16
CA GLU A 42 32.43 3.02 -4.54
C GLU A 42 33.47 1.99 -5.05
N SER A 43 33.00 0.83 -5.52
CA SER A 43 33.86 -0.23 -6.04
C SER A 43 33.21 -0.97 -7.21
N GLN A 44 34.04 -1.67 -8.01
CA GLN A 44 33.57 -2.52 -9.09
C GLN A 44 32.75 -3.70 -8.55
N ASP A 45 33.11 -4.28 -7.41
CA ASP A 45 32.37 -5.35 -6.76
C ASP A 45 30.98 -4.92 -6.34
N SER A 46 30.85 -3.75 -5.73
CA SER A 46 29.53 -3.17 -5.39
C SER A 46 28.68 -2.90 -6.61
N LEU A 47 29.27 -2.41 -7.69
CA LEU A 47 28.57 -2.21 -8.96
C LEU A 47 28.06 -3.54 -9.52
N GLU A 48 28.90 -4.59 -9.55
CA GLU A 48 28.52 -5.90 -10.06
C GLU A 48 27.40 -6.53 -9.21
N LYS A 49 27.47 -6.45 -7.89
CA LYS A 49 26.40 -6.88 -6.99
C LYS A 49 25.08 -6.15 -7.29
N HIS A 50 25.15 -4.85 -7.51
CA HIS A 50 23.97 -4.07 -7.88
C HIS A 50 23.40 -4.49 -9.25
N LEU A 51 24.24 -4.67 -10.26
CA LEU A 51 23.79 -5.09 -11.59
C LEU A 51 23.18 -6.49 -11.57
N ASN A 52 23.76 -7.43 -10.82
CA ASN A 52 23.21 -8.77 -10.63
C ASN A 52 21.84 -8.71 -9.93
N ARG A 53 21.70 -7.86 -8.90
CA ARG A 53 20.41 -7.64 -8.25
C ARG A 53 19.35 -7.08 -9.20
N LEU A 54 19.73 -6.14 -10.08
CA LEU A 54 18.82 -5.60 -11.10
C LEU A 54 18.41 -6.67 -12.13
N GLU A 55 19.33 -7.54 -12.53
CA GLU A 55 19.02 -8.64 -13.44
C GLU A 55 18.07 -9.65 -12.81
N GLU A 56 18.34 -10.06 -11.56
CA GLU A 56 17.45 -10.94 -10.81
C GLU A 56 16.07 -10.31 -10.61
N ALA A 57 16.00 -9.01 -10.29
CA ALA A 57 14.73 -8.29 -10.19
C ALA A 57 13.93 -8.30 -11.50
N ARG A 58 14.62 -8.19 -12.66
CA ARG A 58 13.97 -8.30 -13.98
C ARG A 58 13.41 -9.71 -14.24
N LYS A 59 14.17 -10.75 -13.88
CA LYS A 59 13.71 -12.14 -14.01
C LYS A 59 12.49 -12.43 -13.13
N ARG A 60 12.41 -11.77 -11.97
CA ARG A 60 11.33 -11.92 -11.01
C ARG A 60 10.22 -10.87 -11.17
N ASP A 61 10.25 -10.06 -12.24
CA ASP A 61 9.21 -9.07 -12.48
C ASP A 61 7.85 -9.77 -12.63
N HIS A 62 6.92 -9.42 -11.75
CA HIS A 62 5.59 -10.01 -11.71
C HIS A 62 4.80 -9.85 -13.02
N ARG A 63 5.09 -8.82 -13.83
CA ARG A 63 4.46 -8.62 -15.14
C ARG A 63 4.93 -9.65 -16.16
N THR A 64 6.20 -10.02 -16.08
CA THR A 64 6.80 -11.08 -16.92
C THR A 64 6.31 -12.43 -16.47
N LEU A 65 6.47 -12.75 -15.18
CA LEU A 65 6.05 -14.03 -14.60
C LEU A 65 4.53 -14.22 -14.70
N GLY A 66 3.74 -13.16 -14.46
CA GLY A 66 2.29 -13.20 -14.57
C GLY A 66 1.81 -13.62 -15.95
N ARG A 67 2.44 -13.10 -17.00
CA ARG A 67 2.15 -13.46 -18.40
C ARG A 67 2.66 -14.86 -18.75
N GLU A 68 3.91 -15.19 -18.42
CA GLU A 68 4.52 -16.47 -18.76
C GLU A 68 3.86 -17.66 -18.06
N LEU A 69 3.44 -17.48 -16.81
CA LEU A 69 2.78 -18.50 -16.01
C LEU A 69 1.25 -18.46 -16.12
N ASP A 70 0.70 -17.51 -16.87
CA ASP A 70 -0.74 -17.34 -17.05
C ASP A 70 -1.48 -17.09 -15.71
N LEU A 71 -1.00 -16.10 -14.92
CA LEU A 71 -1.53 -15.82 -13.59
C LEU A 71 -2.61 -14.74 -13.57
N PHE A 72 -2.45 -13.71 -14.38
CA PHE A 72 -3.39 -12.58 -14.47
C PHE A 72 -3.22 -11.80 -15.76
N SER A 73 -4.23 -10.98 -16.07
CA SER A 73 -4.19 -10.05 -17.19
C SER A 73 -4.84 -8.72 -16.87
N VAL A 74 -4.52 -7.71 -17.67
CA VAL A 74 -5.17 -6.40 -17.71
C VAL A 74 -5.64 -6.17 -19.14
N HIS A 75 -6.89 -5.82 -19.32
CA HIS A 75 -7.50 -5.56 -20.63
C HIS A 75 -7.97 -4.12 -20.72
N GLU A 76 -7.92 -3.55 -21.92
CA GLU A 76 -8.39 -2.20 -22.17
C GLU A 76 -9.91 -2.08 -21.94
N GLU A 77 -10.65 -3.12 -22.31
CA GLU A 77 -12.10 -3.20 -22.18
C GLU A 77 -12.57 -3.22 -20.72
N THR A 78 -11.81 -3.80 -19.82
CA THR A 78 -12.10 -3.77 -18.39
C THR A 78 -11.65 -2.47 -17.72
N GLY A 79 -10.71 -1.79 -18.36
CA GLY A 79 -10.10 -0.57 -17.87
C GLY A 79 -8.71 -0.79 -17.24
N PRO A 80 -7.81 0.19 -17.42
CA PRO A 80 -6.45 0.10 -16.91
C PRO A 80 -6.41 0.04 -15.38
N GLY A 81 -5.57 -0.84 -14.83
CA GLY A 81 -5.43 -1.02 -13.39
C GLY A 81 -6.53 -1.86 -12.74
N LEU A 82 -7.34 -2.57 -13.53
CA LEU A 82 -8.30 -3.57 -13.06
C LEU A 82 -7.81 -4.96 -13.49
N ILE A 83 -7.49 -5.79 -12.51
CA ILE A 83 -6.81 -7.07 -12.71
C ILE A 83 -7.85 -8.19 -12.86
N ILE A 84 -7.70 -9.00 -13.92
CA ILE A 84 -8.39 -10.28 -14.04
C ILE A 84 -7.42 -11.39 -13.59
N TRP A 85 -7.78 -12.08 -12.52
CA TRP A 85 -7.02 -13.24 -12.06
C TRP A 85 -7.40 -14.47 -12.87
N HIS A 86 -6.39 -15.12 -13.47
CA HIS A 86 -6.56 -16.36 -14.18
C HIS A 86 -6.62 -17.56 -13.22
N PRO A 87 -7.06 -18.75 -13.64
CA PRO A 87 -7.26 -19.88 -12.72
C PRO A 87 -6.05 -20.25 -11.87
N LYS A 88 -4.84 -20.18 -12.43
CA LYS A 88 -3.60 -20.44 -11.68
C LYS A 88 -3.31 -19.34 -10.65
N GLY A 89 -3.45 -18.07 -11.06
CA GLY A 89 -3.27 -16.93 -10.17
C GLY A 89 -4.33 -16.90 -9.07
N ALA A 90 -5.59 -17.17 -9.40
CA ALA A 90 -6.67 -17.26 -8.41
C ALA A 90 -6.42 -18.36 -7.38
N ARG A 91 -5.84 -19.51 -7.79
CA ARG A 91 -5.48 -20.56 -6.86
C ARG A 91 -4.37 -20.15 -5.88
N ILE A 92 -3.33 -19.48 -6.39
CA ILE A 92 -2.26 -18.92 -5.53
C ILE A 92 -2.84 -17.88 -4.57
N ARG A 93 -3.68 -16.99 -5.08
CA ARG A 93 -4.36 -15.98 -4.27
C ARG A 93 -5.19 -16.62 -3.15
N ASN A 94 -5.98 -17.64 -3.44
CA ASN A 94 -6.77 -18.35 -2.43
C ASN A 94 -5.89 -18.94 -1.32
N LEU A 95 -4.74 -19.53 -1.66
CA LEU A 95 -3.80 -20.07 -0.66
C LEU A 95 -3.27 -18.96 0.27
N PHE A 96 -2.97 -17.78 -0.27
CA PHE A 96 -2.58 -16.62 0.55
C PHE A 96 -3.71 -16.13 1.44
N GLU A 97 -4.91 -16.05 0.88
CA GLU A 97 -6.09 -15.61 1.62
C GLU A 97 -6.47 -16.58 2.73
N ASP A 98 -6.34 -17.90 2.51
CA ASP A 98 -6.59 -18.92 3.52
C ASP A 98 -5.56 -18.82 4.65
N PHE A 99 -4.27 -18.74 4.32
CA PHE A 99 -3.19 -18.52 5.29
C PHE A 99 -3.41 -17.25 6.12
N TRP A 100 -3.76 -16.14 5.47
CA TRP A 100 -4.06 -14.88 6.13
C TRP A 100 -5.24 -15.00 7.09
N ARG A 101 -6.33 -15.71 6.70
CA ARG A 101 -7.50 -15.93 7.56
C ARG A 101 -7.14 -16.73 8.80
N ASP A 102 -6.38 -17.80 8.63
CA ASP A 102 -5.96 -18.67 9.73
C ASP A 102 -5.11 -17.87 10.73
N GLU A 103 -4.12 -17.10 10.26
CA GLU A 103 -3.28 -16.26 11.11
C GLU A 103 -4.07 -15.20 11.88
N HIS A 104 -5.07 -14.58 11.25
CA HIS A 104 -5.92 -13.61 11.90
C HIS A 104 -6.84 -14.22 12.95
N TYR A 105 -7.50 -15.33 12.64
CA TYR A 105 -8.32 -16.05 13.61
C TYR A 105 -7.50 -16.53 14.81
N ASN A 106 -6.32 -17.07 14.59
CA ASN A 106 -5.42 -17.53 15.66
C ASN A 106 -4.97 -16.39 16.60
N ARG A 107 -4.98 -15.15 16.11
CA ARG A 107 -4.62 -13.94 16.86
C ARG A 107 -5.82 -13.16 17.39
N GLY A 108 -7.02 -13.75 17.32
CA GLY A 108 -8.24 -13.18 17.88
C GLY A 108 -8.84 -12.04 17.07
N TYR A 109 -8.64 -12.02 15.76
CA TYR A 109 -9.37 -11.13 14.87
C TYR A 109 -10.70 -11.74 14.46
N ASP A 110 -11.75 -10.94 14.50
CA ASP A 110 -13.03 -11.24 13.86
C ASP A 110 -13.02 -10.74 12.41
N LEU A 111 -13.42 -11.61 11.47
CA LEU A 111 -13.46 -11.23 10.07
C LEU A 111 -14.83 -10.73 9.65
N VAL A 112 -14.86 -9.64 8.89
CA VAL A 112 -16.08 -9.04 8.35
C VAL A 112 -16.02 -8.95 6.83
N TYR A 113 -17.19 -8.77 6.20
CA TYR A 113 -17.33 -8.46 4.79
C TYR A 113 -18.19 -7.21 4.66
N THR A 114 -17.67 -6.21 4.00
CA THR A 114 -18.36 -4.93 3.83
C THR A 114 -18.71 -4.66 2.37
N PRO A 115 -19.79 -3.88 2.09
CA PRO A 115 -20.19 -3.54 0.73
C PRO A 115 -19.10 -2.79 -0.03
N ASN A 116 -19.02 -3.01 -1.35
CA ASN A 116 -18.07 -2.31 -2.22
C ASN A 116 -18.48 -0.87 -2.54
N ILE A 117 -19.74 -0.50 -2.28
CA ILE A 117 -20.30 0.83 -2.50
C ILE A 117 -20.95 1.37 -1.23
N GLY A 118 -20.94 2.68 -1.06
CA GLY A 118 -21.59 3.36 0.06
C GLY A 118 -22.17 4.70 -0.33
N ARG A 119 -23.23 5.13 0.37
CA ARG A 119 -23.85 6.45 0.15
C ARG A 119 -22.89 7.58 0.49
N ALA A 120 -23.08 8.72 -0.19
CA ALA A 120 -22.28 9.94 0.00
C ALA A 120 -22.15 10.36 1.47
N ASN A 121 -23.20 10.20 2.28
CA ASN A 121 -23.19 10.58 3.70
C ASN A 121 -22.12 9.86 4.52
N LEU A 122 -21.83 8.59 4.20
CA LEU A 122 -20.76 7.84 4.86
C LEU A 122 -19.40 8.50 4.63
N TRP A 123 -19.15 8.90 3.40
CA TRP A 123 -17.91 9.53 2.96
C TRP A 123 -17.78 10.98 3.40
N GLN A 124 -18.88 11.68 3.54
CA GLN A 124 -18.93 13.02 4.16
C GLN A 124 -18.59 12.96 5.63
N THR A 125 -19.25 12.08 6.38
CA THR A 125 -19.03 11.93 7.83
C THR A 125 -17.60 11.52 8.16
N SER A 126 -16.99 10.68 7.32
CA SER A 126 -15.60 10.22 7.49
C SER A 126 -14.56 11.16 6.90
N GLY A 127 -14.94 12.29 6.30
CA GLY A 127 -14.04 13.28 5.72
C GLY A 127 -13.43 12.89 4.36
N HIS A 128 -13.78 11.73 3.80
CA HIS A 128 -13.20 11.28 2.52
C HIS A 128 -13.53 12.20 1.35
N LEU A 129 -14.72 12.79 1.31
CA LEU A 129 -15.10 13.72 0.25
C LEU A 129 -14.38 15.07 0.35
N GLU A 130 -13.78 15.40 1.49
CA GLU A 130 -13.00 16.61 1.70
C GLU A 130 -11.51 16.38 1.41
N TYR A 131 -10.93 15.30 1.94
CA TYR A 131 -9.48 15.08 1.91
C TYR A 131 -9.00 14.05 0.89
N PHE A 132 -9.91 13.21 0.36
CA PHE A 132 -9.54 12.07 -0.50
C PHE A 132 -10.30 12.02 -1.83
N LYS A 133 -11.13 13.03 -2.11
CA LYS A 133 -12.03 13.06 -3.28
C LYS A 133 -11.34 12.85 -4.62
N GLU A 134 -10.14 13.40 -4.79
CA GLU A 134 -9.37 13.26 -6.04
C GLU A 134 -8.95 11.82 -6.35
N SER A 135 -8.87 10.97 -5.32
CA SER A 135 -8.54 9.55 -5.43
C SER A 135 -9.78 8.66 -5.43
N MET A 136 -10.97 9.20 -5.47
CA MET A 136 -12.23 8.45 -5.55
C MET A 136 -12.75 8.43 -6.98
N PHE A 137 -13.36 7.30 -7.38
CA PHE A 137 -14.16 7.26 -8.59
C PHE A 137 -15.36 8.20 -8.48
N ALA A 138 -15.83 8.72 -9.61
CA ALA A 138 -17.04 9.52 -9.64
C ALA A 138 -18.24 8.71 -9.09
N PRO A 139 -19.18 9.34 -8.39
CA PRO A 139 -20.34 8.65 -7.86
C PRO A 139 -21.25 8.13 -8.98
N SER A 140 -22.02 7.11 -8.64
CA SER A 140 -23.18 6.66 -9.40
C SER A 140 -24.43 7.13 -8.68
N GLU A 141 -25.30 7.85 -9.39
CA GLU A 141 -26.59 8.28 -8.84
C GLU A 141 -27.61 7.14 -8.94
N THR A 142 -28.28 6.84 -7.85
CA THR A 142 -29.37 5.87 -7.81
C THR A 142 -30.45 6.40 -6.84
N ASP A 143 -31.70 6.47 -7.31
CA ASP A 143 -32.83 6.97 -6.53
C ASP A 143 -32.60 8.37 -5.92
N GLY A 144 -31.95 9.28 -6.68
CA GLY A 144 -31.61 10.62 -6.22
C GLY A 144 -30.53 10.67 -5.14
N GLN A 145 -29.75 9.61 -4.96
CA GLN A 145 -28.67 9.47 -3.99
C GLN A 145 -27.37 9.10 -4.69
N ASP A 146 -26.29 9.76 -4.29
CA ASP A 146 -24.94 9.44 -4.76
C ASP A 146 -24.35 8.25 -3.99
N TYR A 147 -23.86 7.27 -4.74
CA TYR A 147 -23.11 6.12 -4.24
C TYR A 147 -21.68 6.13 -4.79
N TYR A 148 -20.72 5.91 -3.94
CA TYR A 148 -19.29 5.85 -4.28
C TYR A 148 -18.76 4.44 -4.13
N LEU A 149 -17.86 4.01 -5.03
CA LEU A 149 -16.98 2.87 -4.79
C LEU A 149 -16.10 3.17 -3.57
N LYS A 150 -15.96 2.21 -2.66
CA LYS A 150 -15.16 2.43 -1.44
C LYS A 150 -13.67 2.53 -1.77
N PRO A 151 -12.99 3.63 -1.38
CA PRO A 151 -11.54 3.76 -1.49
C PRO A 151 -10.80 3.16 -0.30
N MET A 152 -11.50 2.92 0.81
CA MET A 152 -11.02 2.39 2.09
C MET A 152 -12.14 1.64 2.81
N ASN A 153 -11.77 0.70 3.69
CA ASN A 153 -12.73 -0.09 4.47
C ASN A 153 -13.09 0.58 5.82
N CYS A 154 -12.26 1.52 6.30
CA CYS A 154 -12.37 2.15 7.61
C CYS A 154 -13.79 2.61 7.99
N PRO A 155 -14.54 3.35 7.15
CA PRO A 155 -15.87 3.82 7.53
C PRO A 155 -16.86 2.68 7.77
N PHE A 156 -16.75 1.57 7.05
CA PHE A 156 -17.61 0.40 7.22
C PHE A 156 -17.27 -0.35 8.50
N HIS A 157 -16.00 -0.51 8.86
CA HIS A 157 -15.58 -1.12 10.12
C HIS A 157 -16.06 -0.29 11.32
N ILE A 158 -16.00 1.05 11.22
CA ILE A 158 -16.56 1.95 12.24
C ILE A 158 -18.09 1.80 12.34
N MET A 159 -18.78 1.65 11.20
CA MET A 159 -20.24 1.37 11.20
C MET A 159 -20.55 0.04 11.87
N TYR A 160 -19.77 -1.01 11.61
CA TYR A 160 -19.91 -2.28 12.31
C TYR A 160 -19.67 -2.12 13.81
N TYR A 161 -18.60 -1.44 14.22
CA TYR A 161 -18.34 -1.17 15.64
C TYR A 161 -19.50 -0.46 16.32
N ARG A 162 -20.12 0.50 15.66
CA ARG A 162 -21.26 1.29 16.16
C ARG A 162 -22.61 0.58 16.07
N SER A 163 -22.72 -0.54 15.40
CA SER A 163 -24.00 -1.24 15.16
C SER A 163 -24.64 -1.80 16.42
N THR A 164 -23.86 -2.00 17.48
CA THR A 164 -24.32 -2.48 18.78
C THR A 164 -23.70 -1.66 19.91
N LEU A 165 -24.35 -1.66 21.06
CA LEU A 165 -23.80 -1.05 22.29
C LEU A 165 -22.58 -1.87 22.73
N ARG A 166 -21.45 -1.21 22.93
CA ARG A 166 -20.17 -1.80 23.35
C ARG A 166 -19.79 -1.33 24.75
N SER A 167 -19.14 -2.21 25.51
CA SER A 167 -18.54 -1.91 26.80
C SER A 167 -17.01 -1.80 26.64
N TYR A 168 -16.36 -1.07 27.56
CA TYR A 168 -14.90 -1.08 27.65
C TYR A 168 -14.31 -2.49 27.88
N ARG A 169 -15.12 -3.44 28.34
CA ARG A 169 -14.74 -4.85 28.55
C ARG A 169 -14.68 -5.65 27.25
N ASP A 170 -15.29 -5.14 26.18
CA ASP A 170 -15.27 -5.75 24.85
C ASP A 170 -13.99 -5.38 24.08
N LEU A 171 -13.13 -4.53 24.69
CA LEU A 171 -11.89 -4.06 24.09
C LEU A 171 -10.67 -4.80 24.65
N PRO A 172 -9.65 -5.11 23.84
CA PRO A 172 -9.53 -4.72 22.43
C PRO A 172 -10.45 -5.54 21.53
N MET A 173 -10.98 -4.92 20.47
CA MET A 173 -11.72 -5.58 19.41
C MET A 173 -10.93 -5.44 18.10
N ARG A 174 -10.56 -6.57 17.51
CA ARG A 174 -9.76 -6.64 16.28
C ARG A 174 -10.65 -7.12 15.15
N ILE A 175 -10.85 -6.26 14.14
CA ILE A 175 -11.71 -6.54 12.98
C ILE A 175 -10.87 -6.54 11.74
N GLY A 176 -10.84 -7.67 11.02
CA GLY A 176 -10.11 -7.86 9.76
C GLY A 176 -11.04 -8.03 8.56
N GLU A 177 -10.59 -7.65 7.41
CA GLU A 177 -11.26 -7.87 6.13
C GLU A 177 -10.25 -8.01 4.99
N LEU A 178 -10.44 -9.02 4.15
CA LEU A 178 -9.89 -9.00 2.79
C LEU A 178 -10.76 -8.07 1.95
N GLY A 179 -10.56 -6.77 2.16
CA GLY A 179 -11.44 -5.71 1.67
C GLY A 179 -11.04 -5.23 0.28
N THR A 180 -11.91 -5.43 -0.72
CA THR A 180 -11.67 -4.89 -2.06
C THR A 180 -12.02 -3.41 -2.09
N VAL A 181 -11.05 -2.58 -2.49
CA VAL A 181 -11.16 -1.13 -2.58
C VAL A 181 -10.84 -0.64 -3.99
N TYR A 182 -11.32 0.56 -4.30
CA TYR A 182 -11.17 1.16 -5.62
C TYR A 182 -10.66 2.58 -5.49
N ARG A 183 -9.52 2.88 -6.13
CA ARG A 183 -8.90 4.21 -6.12
C ARG A 183 -8.70 4.71 -7.52
N TYR A 184 -9.10 5.95 -7.77
CA TYR A 184 -8.85 6.60 -9.03
C TYR A 184 -7.37 7.00 -9.10
N GLU A 185 -6.56 6.11 -9.65
CA GLU A 185 -5.15 6.37 -9.93
C GLU A 185 -5.01 6.93 -11.35
N ARG A 186 -4.16 7.94 -11.53
CA ARG A 186 -3.88 8.52 -12.85
C ARG A 186 -3.21 7.48 -13.75
N GLY A 187 -3.60 7.42 -15.03
CA GLY A 187 -3.11 6.40 -15.96
C GLY A 187 -1.59 6.28 -16.02
N GLY A 188 -0.86 7.40 -16.01
CA GLY A 188 0.59 7.40 -16.02
C GLY A 188 1.30 6.90 -14.74
N THR A 189 0.56 6.63 -13.65
CA THR A 189 1.10 6.11 -12.41
C THR A 189 0.88 4.61 -12.24
N LEU A 190 0.05 3.99 -13.08
CA LEU A 190 -0.26 2.57 -13.00
C LEU A 190 0.99 1.72 -13.31
N HIS A 191 1.19 0.66 -12.52
CA HIS A 191 2.37 -0.19 -12.68
C HIS A 191 2.08 -1.65 -12.30
N GLY A 192 1.77 -2.48 -13.29
CA GLY A 192 1.48 -3.90 -13.11
C GLY A 192 0.42 -4.14 -12.03
N MET A 193 0.75 -4.96 -11.03
CA MET A 193 -0.06 -5.20 -9.83
C MET A 193 0.35 -4.31 -8.64
N LEU A 194 1.45 -3.54 -8.75
CA LEU A 194 1.94 -2.71 -7.64
C LEU A 194 1.16 -1.40 -7.49
N ARG A 195 0.62 -0.88 -8.59
CA ARG A 195 -0.23 0.31 -8.55
C ARG A 195 -1.41 0.15 -9.51
N VAL A 196 -2.57 -0.08 -8.95
CA VAL A 196 -3.79 -0.49 -9.63
C VAL A 196 -4.98 0.36 -9.18
N ARG A 197 -6.11 0.25 -9.86
CA ARG A 197 -7.35 0.97 -9.53
C ARG A 197 -8.33 0.15 -8.70
N GLY A 198 -8.22 -1.17 -8.75
CA GLY A 198 -9.02 -2.09 -7.93
C GLY A 198 -8.12 -3.15 -7.32
N PHE A 199 -8.13 -3.30 -6.00
CA PHE A 199 -7.30 -4.26 -5.29
C PHE A 199 -7.93 -4.67 -3.97
N THR A 200 -7.50 -5.81 -3.46
CA THR A 200 -7.92 -6.32 -2.15
C THR A 200 -6.82 -6.03 -1.13
N GLN A 201 -7.20 -5.41 -0.03
CA GLN A 201 -6.32 -5.16 1.10
C GLN A 201 -6.54 -6.23 2.16
N ASP A 202 -5.48 -6.66 2.78
CA ASP A 202 -5.44 -7.34 4.07
C ASP A 202 -5.58 -6.27 5.18
N ASP A 203 -6.77 -5.75 5.35
CA ASP A 203 -7.06 -4.58 6.17
C ASP A 203 -7.62 -4.99 7.54
N ALA A 204 -7.21 -4.27 8.57
CA ALA A 204 -7.75 -4.47 9.90
C ALA A 204 -7.89 -3.14 10.66
N HIS A 205 -8.89 -3.09 11.56
CA HIS A 205 -9.10 -1.98 12.47
C HIS A 205 -9.21 -2.53 13.90
N ILE A 206 -8.37 -2.00 14.77
CA ILE A 206 -8.32 -2.39 16.17
C ILE A 206 -8.93 -1.26 16.99
N PHE A 207 -10.00 -1.59 17.71
CA PHE A 207 -10.64 -0.69 18.66
C PHE A 207 -10.12 -1.05 20.05
N CYS A 208 -9.39 -0.15 20.67
CA CYS A 208 -8.75 -0.40 21.97
C CYS A 208 -8.81 0.82 22.89
N ARG A 209 -8.54 0.61 24.17
CA ARG A 209 -8.36 1.68 25.14
C ARG A 209 -6.92 2.25 25.03
N PRO A 210 -6.70 3.49 25.51
CA PRO A 210 -5.35 4.08 25.49
C PRO A 210 -4.27 3.22 26.17
N ASP A 211 -4.62 2.52 27.25
CA ASP A 211 -3.72 1.63 28.00
C ASP A 211 -3.43 0.30 27.29
N GLN A 212 -4.09 0.02 26.19
CA GLN A 212 -3.88 -1.20 25.36
C GLN A 212 -3.09 -0.93 24.07
N ILE A 213 -2.84 0.36 23.73
CA ILE A 213 -2.25 0.72 22.40
C ILE A 213 -0.90 0.04 22.18
N GLU A 214 -0.02 0.07 23.17
CA GLU A 214 1.34 -0.45 23.07
C GLU A 214 1.34 -1.98 22.83
N ASP A 215 0.50 -2.71 23.57
CA ASP A 215 0.34 -4.15 23.39
C ASP A 215 -0.22 -4.49 22.00
N GLU A 216 -1.24 -3.75 21.54
CA GLU A 216 -1.84 -3.97 20.23
C GLU A 216 -0.88 -3.66 19.07
N ILE A 217 -0.02 -2.64 19.21
CA ILE A 217 1.03 -2.35 18.21
C ILE A 217 2.03 -3.50 18.15
N ASN A 218 2.46 -4.04 19.30
CA ASN A 218 3.35 -5.19 19.36
C ASN A 218 2.76 -6.41 18.65
N GLU A 219 1.51 -6.74 18.90
CA GLU A 219 0.80 -7.85 18.24
C GLU A 219 0.71 -7.65 16.72
N VAL A 220 0.46 -6.42 16.25
CA VAL A 220 0.45 -6.10 14.81
C VAL A 220 1.85 -6.28 14.20
N LEU A 221 2.90 -5.87 14.89
CA LEU A 221 4.27 -6.06 14.41
C LEU A 221 4.63 -7.54 14.33
N ASP A 222 4.27 -8.35 15.35
CA ASP A 222 4.52 -9.79 15.33
C ASP A 222 3.79 -10.45 14.16
N LEU A 223 2.51 -10.13 13.94
CA LEU A 223 1.75 -10.60 12.78
C LEU A 223 2.44 -10.19 11.46
N THR A 224 2.90 -8.95 11.37
CA THR A 224 3.58 -8.43 10.17
C THR A 224 4.86 -9.21 9.89
N PHE A 225 5.69 -9.43 10.90
CA PHE A 225 6.92 -10.21 10.77
C PHE A 225 6.64 -11.65 10.35
N ASP A 226 5.67 -12.31 10.97
CA ASP A 226 5.35 -13.70 10.67
C ASP A 226 4.82 -13.85 9.24
N LEU A 227 3.95 -12.95 8.78
CA LEU A 227 3.47 -12.94 7.40
C LEU A 227 4.60 -12.71 6.41
N LEU A 228 5.44 -11.69 6.63
CA LEU A 228 6.53 -11.38 5.71
C LEU A 228 7.60 -12.48 5.68
N ASN A 229 7.94 -13.06 6.84
CA ASN A 229 8.86 -14.20 6.92
C ASN A 229 8.33 -15.43 6.19
N ALA A 230 7.02 -15.70 6.26
CA ALA A 230 6.40 -16.79 5.51
C ALA A 230 6.55 -16.62 3.99
N PHE A 231 6.68 -15.38 3.49
CA PHE A 231 6.96 -15.07 2.10
C PHE A 231 8.46 -14.94 1.78
N GLY A 232 9.35 -15.21 2.73
CA GLY A 232 10.80 -15.22 2.54
C GLY A 232 11.45 -13.84 2.56
N PHE A 233 10.79 -12.83 3.14
CA PHE A 233 11.42 -11.55 3.43
C PHE A 233 12.19 -11.64 4.74
N GLU A 234 13.49 -11.31 4.72
CA GLU A 234 14.39 -11.42 5.87
C GLU A 234 14.90 -10.05 6.35
N GLU A 235 14.85 -9.03 5.50
CA GLU A 235 15.34 -7.69 5.79
C GLU A 235 14.21 -6.67 5.71
N PHE A 236 14.02 -5.89 6.76
CA PHE A 236 12.97 -4.88 6.85
C PHE A 236 13.54 -3.53 7.26
N THR A 237 12.94 -2.47 6.74
CA THR A 237 13.19 -1.10 7.20
C THR A 237 11.88 -0.50 7.67
N PHE A 238 11.81 -0.10 8.92
CA PHE A 238 10.65 0.56 9.49
C PHE A 238 10.82 2.07 9.45
N ASN A 239 9.79 2.76 8.99
CA ASN A 239 9.73 4.20 8.99
C ASN A 239 8.53 4.65 9.82
N LEU A 240 8.78 5.42 10.87
CA LEU A 240 7.71 6.05 11.63
C LEU A 240 7.15 7.24 10.85
N SER A 241 5.86 7.19 10.53
CA SER A 241 5.15 8.33 9.97
C SER A 241 4.74 9.28 11.09
N THR A 242 5.13 10.54 10.96
CA THR A 242 4.78 11.58 11.91
C THR A 242 3.63 12.44 11.42
N ARG A 243 3.10 13.30 12.28
CA ARG A 243 1.97 14.19 11.99
C ARG A 243 2.21 15.06 10.76
N PRO A 244 1.32 15.03 9.75
CA PRO A 244 1.41 15.92 8.60
C PRO A 244 0.95 17.36 8.97
N GLU A 245 1.31 18.34 8.12
CA GLU A 245 0.89 19.74 8.31
C GLU A 245 -0.64 19.90 8.41
N LYS A 246 -1.38 19.10 7.60
CA LYS A 246 -2.85 19.06 7.62
C LYS A 246 -3.28 17.77 8.31
N ALA A 247 -3.45 17.82 9.62
CA ALA A 247 -3.89 16.70 10.45
C ALA A 247 -5.17 17.01 11.19
N VAL A 248 -5.99 16.01 11.42
CA VAL A 248 -7.18 16.05 12.28
C VAL A 248 -6.79 15.48 13.65
N GLY A 249 -7.34 16.04 14.74
CA GLY A 249 -7.06 15.64 16.11
C GLY A 249 -6.18 16.64 16.86
N SER A 250 -6.12 16.49 18.19
CA SER A 250 -5.32 17.33 19.06
C SER A 250 -3.82 16.94 19.02
N ASN A 251 -2.93 17.89 19.38
CA ASN A 251 -1.52 17.61 19.49
C ASN A 251 -1.25 16.45 20.46
N GLN A 252 -1.94 16.46 21.63
CA GLN A 252 -1.78 15.42 22.64
C GLN A 252 -2.11 14.01 22.11
N GLN A 253 -3.14 13.89 21.26
CA GLN A 253 -3.49 12.60 20.65
C GLN A 253 -2.42 12.13 19.66
N TRP A 254 -1.85 13.07 18.89
CA TRP A 254 -0.76 12.76 17.97
C TRP A 254 0.52 12.39 18.70
N ASP A 255 0.91 13.18 19.72
CA ASP A 255 2.09 12.93 20.53
C ASP A 255 2.01 11.53 21.18
N LEU A 256 0.85 11.18 21.78
CA LEU A 256 0.63 9.85 22.35
C LEU A 256 0.79 8.73 21.33
N ALA A 257 0.22 8.90 20.13
CA ALA A 257 0.30 7.89 19.08
C ALA A 257 1.74 7.73 18.54
N GLU A 258 2.43 8.84 18.28
CA GLU A 258 3.81 8.83 17.80
C GLU A 258 4.77 8.24 18.85
N ASP A 259 4.63 8.62 20.10
CA ASP A 259 5.47 8.12 21.20
C ASP A 259 5.25 6.61 21.40
N SER A 260 4.00 6.13 21.35
CA SER A 260 3.70 4.70 21.48
C SER A 260 4.33 3.88 20.33
N LEU A 261 4.16 4.35 19.08
CA LEU A 261 4.77 3.72 17.91
C LEU A 261 6.30 3.73 17.97
N LYS A 262 6.89 4.87 18.34
CA LYS A 262 8.33 5.02 18.45
C LYS A 262 8.91 4.08 19.50
N LYS A 263 8.34 4.08 20.70
CA LYS A 263 8.78 3.22 21.80
C LYS A 263 8.75 1.75 21.40
N THR A 264 7.62 1.30 20.80
CA THR A 264 7.49 -0.09 20.36
C THR A 264 8.53 -0.49 19.30
N LEU A 265 8.89 0.45 18.39
CA LEU A 265 9.92 0.19 17.38
C LEU A 265 11.35 0.23 17.93
N GLU A 266 11.62 1.03 18.98
CA GLU A 266 12.95 1.11 19.63
C GLU A 266 13.22 -0.08 20.55
N ASP A 267 12.19 -0.71 21.10
CA ASP A 267 12.29 -1.87 21.99
C ASP A 267 12.54 -3.20 21.23
N ARG A 268 12.53 -3.17 19.87
CA ARG A 268 12.75 -4.32 18.98
C ARG A 268 13.99 -4.14 18.10
#